data_4b5a5ca9bbd759d76099fd728505be46
#
_entry.id   4b5a5ca9bbd759d76099fd728505be46
#
_cell.length_a   1.000
_cell.length_b   1.000
_cell.length_c   1.000
_cell.angle_alpha   90.00
_cell.angle_beta   90.00
_cell.angle_gamma   90.00
#
_symmetry.space_group_name_H-M   'P 1'
#
loop_
_entity.id
_entity.type
_entity.pdbx_description
1 polymer ?
#
loop_
_entity_poly.entity_id
_entity_poly.type
_entity_poly.pdbx_seq_one_letter_code
_entity_poly.pdbx_strand_id
1 'polypeptide(L)'
;MNPKQLWSRRLPHLWFQLYWVVYLIWFFWLDLTIKDPKYIIHAPLDDLIPFNEWFIFPYCSWFVLLAGVTALLWWCDTQSYDKLCLTMFSGMTFCLILYMLLPNGLDIRPTVDAVGRSNIAMSIMQLIWRADASVNVCPSIHCQSSACMALAFSHSKLAKERPALKILAWVWAALICASTVFTKQHSIIDVVCGLAVAFVWVPVVYRSAKK
;
A
#
# COMPACT_ATOMS: atom_id res chain seq x y z
N MET A 1 25.41 -18.60 -16.03
CA MET A 1 25.31 -19.02 -14.63
C MET A 1 24.35 -20.19 -14.53
N ASN A 2 24.73 -21.27 -13.82
CA ASN A 2 23.89 -22.48 -13.68
C ASN A 2 22.59 -22.12 -12.91
N PRO A 3 21.40 -22.61 -13.35
CA PRO A 3 20.13 -22.36 -12.66
C PRO A 3 20.17 -22.65 -11.14
N LYS A 4 20.84 -23.71 -10.72
CA LYS A 4 21.00 -24.06 -9.29
C LYS A 4 21.74 -22.99 -8.48
N GLN A 5 22.76 -22.34 -9.08
CA GLN A 5 23.50 -21.27 -8.42
C GLN A 5 22.68 -19.95 -8.34
N LEU A 6 21.82 -19.69 -9.33
CA LEU A 6 20.89 -18.56 -9.31
C LEU A 6 19.88 -18.71 -8.17
N TRP A 7 19.30 -19.90 -8.02
CA TRP A 7 18.34 -20.18 -6.96
C TRP A 7 18.97 -20.10 -5.56
N SER A 8 20.14 -20.70 -5.34
CA SER A 8 20.80 -20.68 -4.03
C SER A 8 21.15 -19.28 -3.54
N ARG A 9 21.38 -18.31 -4.46
CA ARG A 9 21.66 -16.92 -4.11
C ARG A 9 20.38 -16.12 -3.81
N ARG A 10 19.23 -16.49 -4.38
CA ARG A 10 17.97 -15.75 -4.26
C ARG A 10 17.08 -16.24 -3.13
N LEU A 11 17.11 -17.53 -2.84
CA LEU A 11 16.27 -18.13 -1.79
C LEU A 11 16.41 -17.44 -0.42
N PRO A 12 17.62 -17.06 0.05
CA PRO A 12 17.75 -16.39 1.34
C PRO A 12 16.95 -15.09 1.44
N HIS A 13 16.77 -14.35 0.33
CA HIS A 13 16.01 -13.10 0.34
C HIS A 13 14.51 -13.32 0.55
N LEU A 14 13.97 -14.51 0.29
CA LEU A 14 12.55 -14.82 0.53
C LEU A 14 12.16 -14.83 2.00
N TRP A 15 13.11 -14.85 2.94
CA TRP A 15 12.81 -14.72 4.37
C TRP A 15 12.01 -13.47 4.71
N PHE A 16 12.19 -12.39 3.97
CA PHE A 16 11.38 -11.19 4.13
C PHE A 16 9.87 -11.45 3.97
N GLN A 17 9.48 -12.46 3.17
CA GLN A 17 8.07 -12.76 2.94
C GLN A 17 7.37 -13.37 4.16
N LEU A 18 8.10 -13.90 5.14
CA LEU A 18 7.53 -14.34 6.41
C LEU A 18 6.90 -13.19 7.20
N TYR A 19 7.32 -11.95 6.91
CA TYR A 19 6.70 -10.76 7.47
C TYR A 19 5.18 -10.71 7.23
N TRP A 20 4.72 -11.19 6.07
CA TRP A 20 3.29 -11.17 5.75
C TRP A 20 2.44 -11.97 6.74
N VAL A 21 2.97 -13.06 7.28
CA VAL A 21 2.26 -13.85 8.30
C VAL A 21 2.06 -13.01 9.56
N VAL A 22 3.12 -12.35 10.04
CA VAL A 22 3.07 -11.48 11.22
C VAL A 22 2.15 -10.28 10.97
N TYR A 23 2.31 -9.64 9.79
CA TYR A 23 1.51 -8.50 9.39
C TYR A 23 0.01 -8.83 9.35
N LEU A 24 -0.37 -9.91 8.66
CA LEU A 24 -1.79 -10.28 8.52
C LEU A 24 -2.42 -10.63 9.86
N ILE A 25 -1.73 -11.41 10.71
CA ILE A 25 -2.22 -11.73 12.06
C ILE A 25 -2.45 -10.44 12.86
N TRP A 26 -1.49 -9.53 12.85
CA TRP A 26 -1.57 -8.28 13.59
C TRP A 26 -2.64 -7.34 13.03
N PHE A 27 -2.71 -7.18 11.71
CA PHE A 27 -3.70 -6.36 11.03
C PHE A 27 -5.13 -6.84 11.33
N PHE A 28 -5.41 -8.12 11.13
CA PHE A 28 -6.75 -8.67 11.42
C PHE A 28 -7.10 -8.65 12.91
N TRP A 29 -6.11 -8.83 13.78
CA TRP A 29 -6.33 -8.67 15.21
C TRP A 29 -6.76 -7.22 15.55
N LEU A 30 -6.11 -6.21 14.98
CA LEU A 30 -6.50 -4.81 15.15
C LEU A 30 -7.90 -4.53 14.59
N ASP A 31 -8.20 -5.03 13.41
CA ASP A 31 -9.51 -4.85 12.76
C ASP A 31 -10.64 -5.51 13.54
N LEU A 32 -10.38 -6.64 14.20
CA LEU A 32 -11.35 -7.32 15.04
C LEU A 32 -11.53 -6.68 16.42
N THR A 33 -10.48 -6.04 16.96
CA THR A 33 -10.51 -5.46 18.32
C THR A 33 -10.93 -4.01 18.36
N ILE A 34 -10.56 -3.22 17.35
CA ILE A 34 -10.91 -1.79 17.27
C ILE A 34 -12.24 -1.66 16.50
N LYS A 35 -13.36 -1.53 17.23
CA LYS A 35 -14.68 -1.34 16.62
C LYS A 35 -15.13 0.11 16.68
N ASP A 36 -14.79 0.81 17.76
CA ASP A 36 -15.12 2.20 18.01
C ASP A 36 -13.83 3.02 18.03
N PRO A 37 -13.40 3.56 16.89
CA PRO A 37 -12.16 4.32 16.79
C PRO A 37 -12.30 5.63 17.59
N LYS A 38 -11.27 5.95 18.37
CA LYS A 38 -11.23 7.18 19.18
C LYS A 38 -11.12 8.45 18.34
N TYR A 39 -10.47 8.35 17.19
CA TYR A 39 -10.19 9.50 16.30
C TYR A 39 -10.84 9.25 14.94
N ILE A 40 -11.75 10.14 14.56
CA ILE A 40 -12.32 10.13 13.22
C ILE A 40 -11.48 11.04 12.34
N ILE A 41 -10.94 10.48 11.26
CA ILE A 41 -10.11 11.21 10.30
C ILE A 41 -11.01 11.76 9.20
N HIS A 42 -11.05 13.09 9.11
CA HIS A 42 -11.87 13.80 8.13
C HIS A 42 -11.19 15.13 7.77
N ALA A 43 -11.11 15.43 6.50
CA ALA A 43 -10.68 16.73 5.99
C ALA A 43 -11.82 17.37 5.16
N PRO A 44 -11.98 18.71 5.19
CA PRO A 44 -12.99 19.37 4.36
C PRO A 44 -12.87 19.08 2.86
N LEU A 45 -11.67 18.73 2.40
CA LEU A 45 -11.43 18.32 1.01
C LEU A 45 -12.08 16.97 0.68
N ASP A 46 -12.25 16.09 1.67
CA ASP A 46 -12.89 14.79 1.46
C ASP A 46 -14.35 14.91 1.02
N ASP A 47 -15.04 15.98 1.46
CA ASP A 47 -16.43 16.24 1.10
C ASP A 47 -16.58 16.73 -0.35
N LEU A 48 -15.53 17.37 -0.88
CA LEU A 48 -15.51 17.87 -2.26
C LEU A 48 -15.17 16.77 -3.28
N ILE A 49 -14.56 15.68 -2.84
CA ILE A 49 -14.20 14.56 -3.72
C ILE A 49 -15.39 13.60 -3.83
N PRO A 50 -16.00 13.43 -5.02
CA PRO A 50 -17.16 12.55 -5.17
C PRO A 50 -16.77 11.08 -5.02
N PHE A 51 -17.69 10.28 -4.44
CA PHE A 51 -17.56 8.83 -4.47
C PHE A 51 -17.67 8.32 -5.91
N ASN A 52 -16.75 7.44 -6.30
CA ASN A 52 -16.76 6.80 -7.60
C ASN A 52 -16.33 5.33 -7.47
N GLU A 53 -17.30 4.42 -7.61
CA GLU A 53 -17.11 2.98 -7.49
C GLU A 53 -16.15 2.38 -8.52
N TRP A 54 -15.98 3.01 -9.70
CA TRP A 54 -15.08 2.50 -10.73
C TRP A 54 -13.61 2.56 -10.34
N PHE A 55 -13.27 3.39 -9.37
CA PHE A 55 -11.93 3.42 -8.79
C PHE A 55 -11.60 2.16 -7.96
N ILE A 56 -12.55 1.22 -7.77
CA ILE A 56 -12.28 -0.06 -7.15
C ILE A 56 -11.28 -0.90 -7.95
N PHE A 57 -11.25 -0.78 -9.27
CA PHE A 57 -10.31 -1.51 -10.10
C PHE A 57 -8.85 -1.07 -9.88
N PRO A 58 -8.49 0.22 -9.95
CA PRO A 58 -7.15 0.65 -9.54
C PRO A 58 -6.89 0.38 -8.05
N TYR A 59 -7.87 0.46 -7.16
CA TYR A 59 -7.72 0.08 -5.76
C TYR A 59 -7.29 -1.38 -5.61
N CYS A 60 -8.02 -2.31 -6.20
CA CYS A 60 -7.68 -3.74 -6.18
C CYS A 60 -6.39 -4.07 -6.94
N SER A 61 -6.00 -3.24 -7.92
CA SER A 61 -4.72 -3.41 -8.62
C SER A 61 -3.49 -3.25 -7.72
N TRP A 62 -3.66 -2.72 -6.50
CA TRP A 62 -2.62 -2.69 -5.48
C TRP A 62 -2.03 -4.08 -5.22
N PHE A 63 -2.86 -5.12 -5.13
CA PHE A 63 -2.39 -6.50 -4.95
C PHE A 63 -1.53 -6.97 -6.13
N VAL A 64 -1.89 -6.57 -7.35
CA VAL A 64 -1.13 -6.89 -8.56
C VAL A 64 0.21 -6.15 -8.57
N LEU A 65 0.21 -4.86 -8.22
CA LEU A 65 1.44 -4.07 -8.11
C LEU A 65 2.37 -4.66 -7.05
N LEU A 66 1.82 -5.00 -5.88
CA LEU A 66 2.54 -5.58 -4.75
C LEU A 66 3.21 -6.91 -5.14
N ALA A 67 2.46 -7.85 -5.67
CA ALA A 67 2.98 -9.14 -6.10
C ALA A 67 3.96 -8.98 -7.28
N GLY A 68 3.59 -8.18 -8.27
CA GLY A 68 4.36 -8.00 -9.50
C GLY A 68 5.72 -7.35 -9.26
N VAL A 69 5.76 -6.22 -8.55
CA VAL A 69 7.01 -5.50 -8.26
C VAL A 69 7.90 -6.33 -7.33
N THR A 70 7.32 -6.95 -6.30
CA THR A 70 8.06 -7.80 -5.36
C THR A 70 8.70 -8.99 -6.08
N ALA A 71 7.94 -9.73 -6.87
CA ALA A 71 8.44 -10.88 -7.63
C ALA A 71 9.48 -10.46 -8.69
N LEU A 72 9.23 -9.36 -9.41
CA LEU A 72 10.13 -8.86 -10.44
C LEU A 72 11.48 -8.43 -9.86
N LEU A 73 11.48 -7.66 -8.77
CA LEU A 73 12.70 -7.23 -8.10
C LEU A 73 13.45 -8.42 -7.49
N TRP A 74 12.75 -9.34 -6.84
CA TRP A 74 13.37 -10.58 -6.35
C TRP A 74 14.06 -11.36 -7.47
N TRP A 75 13.44 -11.41 -8.65
CA TRP A 75 13.99 -12.11 -9.80
C TRP A 75 15.15 -11.36 -10.47
N CYS A 76 15.03 -10.05 -10.68
CA CYS A 76 15.96 -9.26 -11.49
C CYS A 76 17.02 -8.53 -10.67
N ASP A 77 16.69 -8.08 -9.45
CA ASP A 77 17.53 -7.19 -8.64
C ASP A 77 17.27 -7.35 -7.15
N THR A 78 17.90 -8.38 -6.56
CA THR A 78 17.73 -8.72 -5.13
C THR A 78 18.12 -7.58 -4.19
N GLN A 79 19.07 -6.70 -4.59
CA GLN A 79 19.43 -5.54 -3.77
C GLN A 79 18.27 -4.52 -3.69
N SER A 80 17.61 -4.25 -4.82
CA SER A 80 16.42 -3.39 -4.83
C SER A 80 15.23 -4.05 -4.14
N TYR A 81 15.11 -5.38 -4.21
CA TYR A 81 14.14 -6.17 -3.47
C TYR A 81 14.32 -6.03 -1.96
N ASP A 82 15.54 -6.20 -1.44
CA ASP A 82 15.82 -6.07 0.00
C ASP A 82 15.49 -4.66 0.50
N LYS A 83 15.85 -3.63 -0.27
CA LYS A 83 15.50 -2.24 0.05
C LYS A 83 13.99 -2.01 0.06
N LEU A 84 13.25 -2.60 -0.91
CA LEU A 84 11.79 -2.58 -0.90
C LEU A 84 11.25 -3.20 0.38
N CYS A 85 11.66 -4.42 0.69
CA CYS A 85 11.18 -5.14 1.88
C CYS A 85 11.47 -4.35 3.16
N LEU A 86 12.67 -3.83 3.32
CA LEU A 86 13.05 -3.03 4.49
C LEU A 86 12.19 -1.76 4.64
N THR A 87 12.04 -0.97 3.57
CA THR A 87 11.29 0.30 3.63
C THR A 87 9.79 0.07 3.74
N MET A 88 9.25 -0.87 2.98
CA MET A 88 7.83 -1.16 2.97
C MET A 88 7.40 -1.80 4.31
N PHE A 89 8.08 -2.84 4.77
CA PHE A 89 7.68 -3.57 5.97
C PHE A 89 7.91 -2.76 7.25
N SER A 90 8.99 -1.99 7.36
CA SER A 90 9.17 -1.08 8.49
C SER A 90 8.10 0.01 8.51
N GLY A 91 7.74 0.57 7.38
CA GLY A 91 6.65 1.55 7.26
C GLY A 91 5.29 0.95 7.62
N MET A 92 4.97 -0.26 7.14
CA MET A 92 3.73 -0.98 7.49
C MET A 92 3.68 -1.29 8.99
N THR A 93 4.80 -1.75 9.57
CA THR A 93 4.91 -1.98 11.03
C THR A 93 4.66 -0.69 11.81
N PHE A 94 5.23 0.42 11.36
CA PHE A 94 5.00 1.73 11.97
C PHE A 94 3.52 2.13 11.91
N CYS A 95 2.83 1.88 10.78
CA CYS A 95 1.39 2.11 10.67
C CYS A 95 0.60 1.26 11.67
N LEU A 96 0.90 -0.04 11.80
CA LEU A 96 0.22 -0.92 12.76
C LEU A 96 0.42 -0.45 14.21
N ILE A 97 1.63 0.00 14.56
CA ILE A 97 1.91 0.58 15.88
C ILE A 97 1.07 1.84 16.11
N LEU A 98 0.98 2.72 15.11
CA LEU A 98 0.13 3.92 15.21
C LEU A 98 -1.35 3.58 15.36
N TYR A 99 -1.86 2.56 14.67
CA TYR A 99 -3.25 2.12 14.82
C TYR A 99 -3.54 1.63 16.24
N MET A 100 -2.58 0.95 16.89
CA MET A 100 -2.71 0.55 18.30
C MET A 100 -2.71 1.74 19.25
N LEU A 101 -1.82 2.72 19.02
CA LEU A 101 -1.65 3.86 19.92
C LEU A 101 -2.71 4.94 19.71
N LEU A 102 -3.15 5.08 18.47
CA LEU A 102 -4.10 6.11 18.03
C LEU A 102 -5.22 5.43 17.20
N PRO A 103 -6.12 4.66 17.84
CA PRO A 103 -7.22 4.01 17.14
C PRO A 103 -8.03 5.03 16.35
N ASN A 104 -8.04 4.89 15.04
CA ASN A 104 -8.63 5.85 14.12
C ASN A 104 -9.54 5.18 13.10
N GLY A 105 -10.43 5.97 12.50
CA GLY A 105 -11.39 5.49 11.52
C GLY A 105 -11.95 6.61 10.66
N LEU A 106 -12.87 6.27 9.75
CA LEU A 106 -13.53 7.16 8.81
C LEU A 106 -15.05 7.13 8.96
N ASP A 107 -15.68 8.26 8.69
CA ASP A 107 -17.13 8.43 8.62
C ASP A 107 -17.64 8.86 7.23
N ILE A 108 -16.75 8.93 6.24
CA ILE A 108 -17.05 9.44 4.88
C ILE A 108 -17.53 8.36 3.90
N ARG A 109 -17.60 7.09 4.32
CA ARG A 109 -18.04 5.99 3.45
C ARG A 109 -19.55 6.07 3.23
N PRO A 110 -20.05 6.17 1.97
CA PRO A 110 -21.47 6.23 1.70
C PRO A 110 -22.15 4.88 1.98
N THR A 111 -23.43 4.91 2.30
CA THR A 111 -24.23 3.69 2.37
C THR A 111 -24.60 3.21 0.96
N VAL A 112 -24.88 1.91 0.81
CA VAL A 112 -25.27 1.32 -0.49
C VAL A 112 -26.53 2.01 -1.02
N ASP A 113 -27.51 2.29 -0.15
CA ASP A 113 -28.77 2.93 -0.52
C ASP A 113 -28.54 4.39 -0.97
N ALA A 114 -27.64 5.11 -0.31
CA ALA A 114 -27.30 6.49 -0.70
C ALA A 114 -26.62 6.56 -2.08
N VAL A 115 -25.86 5.53 -2.45
CA VAL A 115 -25.24 5.43 -3.78
C VAL A 115 -26.30 5.14 -4.85
N GLY A 116 -27.29 4.29 -4.57
CA GLY A 116 -28.43 4.01 -5.46
C GLY A 116 -28.06 3.39 -6.83
N ARG A 117 -26.83 2.88 -6.98
CA ARG A 117 -26.31 2.29 -8.23
C ARG A 117 -26.04 0.81 -8.04
N SER A 118 -26.38 0.00 -9.06
CA SER A 118 -26.11 -1.44 -9.09
C SER A 118 -25.32 -1.79 -10.36
N ASN A 119 -24.03 -2.10 -10.16
CA ASN A 119 -23.11 -2.51 -11.23
C ASN A 119 -21.99 -3.38 -10.67
N ILE A 120 -21.13 -3.93 -11.53
CA ILE A 120 -20.03 -4.81 -11.16
C ILE A 120 -19.06 -4.14 -10.16
N ALA A 121 -18.76 -2.85 -10.35
CA ALA A 121 -17.86 -2.12 -9.48
C ALA A 121 -18.45 -1.97 -8.06
N MET A 122 -19.75 -1.64 -7.95
CA MET A 122 -20.46 -1.61 -6.67
C MET A 122 -20.51 -2.98 -5.98
N SER A 123 -20.69 -4.06 -6.75
CA SER A 123 -20.66 -5.41 -6.18
C SER A 123 -19.29 -5.72 -5.54
N ILE A 124 -18.20 -5.35 -6.20
CA ILE A 124 -16.85 -5.49 -5.65
C ILE A 124 -16.65 -4.56 -4.44
N MET A 125 -17.10 -3.29 -4.52
CA MET A 125 -17.06 -2.37 -3.39
C MET A 125 -17.74 -2.93 -2.13
N GLN A 126 -18.92 -3.52 -2.28
CA GLN A 126 -19.64 -4.12 -1.17
C GLN A 126 -18.88 -5.30 -0.55
N LEU A 127 -18.17 -6.11 -1.36
CA LEU A 127 -17.30 -7.18 -0.86
C LEU A 127 -16.16 -6.60 -0.03
N ILE A 128 -15.51 -5.53 -0.50
CA ILE A 128 -14.46 -4.85 0.24
C ILE A 128 -15.01 -4.25 1.55
N TRP A 129 -16.14 -3.57 1.51
CA TRP A 129 -16.75 -2.97 2.73
C TRP A 129 -17.17 -3.99 3.78
N ARG A 130 -17.45 -5.24 3.38
CA ARG A 130 -17.72 -6.34 4.31
C ARG A 130 -16.45 -6.93 4.92
N ALA A 131 -15.35 -6.91 4.16
CA ALA A 131 -14.08 -7.50 4.55
C ALA A 131 -13.17 -6.53 5.32
N ASP A 132 -13.32 -5.23 5.09
CA ASP A 132 -12.47 -4.17 5.62
C ASP A 132 -13.34 -3.11 6.31
N ALA A 133 -13.26 -3.04 7.62
CA ALA A 133 -13.95 -2.05 8.42
C ALA A 133 -13.38 -0.64 8.15
N SER A 134 -14.19 0.41 8.48
CA SER A 134 -13.71 1.80 8.34
C SER A 134 -12.83 2.23 9.53
N VAL A 135 -11.92 1.35 9.96
CA VAL A 135 -10.99 1.58 11.09
C VAL A 135 -9.56 1.34 10.65
N ASN A 136 -8.59 1.81 11.43
CA ASN A 136 -7.17 1.63 11.15
C ASN A 136 -6.74 2.20 9.78
N VAL A 137 -7.15 3.41 9.49
CA VAL A 137 -7.03 4.03 8.16
C VAL A 137 -5.85 4.98 8.03
N CYS A 138 -5.44 5.67 9.10
CA CYS A 138 -4.37 6.66 9.08
C CYS A 138 -3.14 6.19 9.87
N PRO A 139 -1.98 6.13 9.22
CA PRO A 139 -1.60 6.42 7.82
C PRO A 139 -2.05 5.33 6.84
N SER A 140 -2.33 5.70 5.56
CA SER A 140 -2.72 4.71 4.54
C SER A 140 -1.58 3.77 4.16
N ILE A 141 -1.75 2.48 4.46
CA ILE A 141 -0.80 1.43 4.05
C ILE A 141 -0.78 1.25 2.53
N HIS A 142 -1.91 1.44 1.84
CA HIS A 142 -1.98 1.41 0.38
C HIS A 142 -1.07 2.45 -0.25
N CYS A 143 -1.12 3.70 0.26
CA CYS A 143 -0.29 4.80 -0.24
C CYS A 143 1.18 4.62 0.13
N GLN A 144 1.46 4.23 1.38
CA GLN A 144 2.81 3.97 1.87
C GLN A 144 3.50 2.89 1.04
N SER A 145 2.89 1.72 0.89
CA SER A 145 3.50 0.59 0.18
C SER A 145 3.61 0.85 -1.33
N SER A 146 2.61 1.50 -1.95
CA SER A 146 2.66 1.87 -3.38
C SER A 146 3.83 2.82 -3.68
N ALA A 147 4.05 3.81 -2.82
CA ALA A 147 5.19 4.72 -2.95
C ALA A 147 6.53 3.99 -2.76
N CYS A 148 6.62 3.08 -1.77
CA CYS A 148 7.81 2.25 -1.56
C CYS A 148 8.11 1.36 -2.78
N MET A 149 7.09 0.75 -3.38
CA MET A 149 7.24 -0.08 -4.57
C MET A 149 7.73 0.72 -5.77
N ALA A 150 7.11 1.88 -6.06
CA ALA A 150 7.52 2.75 -7.15
C ALA A 150 8.95 3.29 -6.95
N LEU A 151 9.31 3.63 -5.71
CA LEU A 151 10.63 4.11 -5.35
C LEU A 151 11.70 3.01 -5.54
N ALA A 152 11.49 1.82 -4.97
CA ALA A 152 12.42 0.72 -5.07
C ALA A 152 12.61 0.28 -6.54
N PHE A 153 11.52 0.19 -7.28
CA PHE A 153 11.56 -0.10 -8.71
C PHE A 153 12.37 0.96 -9.47
N SER A 154 12.19 2.25 -9.15
CA SER A 154 12.91 3.36 -9.78
C SER A 154 14.42 3.30 -9.61
N HIS A 155 14.90 2.66 -8.55
CA HIS A 155 16.32 2.47 -8.26
C HIS A 155 16.87 1.15 -8.81
N SER A 156 16.02 0.30 -9.35
CA SER A 156 16.40 -1.02 -9.87
C SER A 156 17.20 -0.93 -11.17
N LYS A 157 17.93 -2.00 -11.48
CA LYS A 157 18.64 -2.15 -12.74
C LYS A 157 17.69 -2.07 -13.94
N LEU A 158 16.54 -2.71 -13.83
CA LEU A 158 15.53 -2.73 -14.89
C LEU A 158 14.98 -1.33 -15.22
N ALA A 159 14.73 -0.49 -14.20
CA ALA A 159 14.26 0.87 -14.42
C ALA A 159 15.33 1.78 -15.06
N LYS A 160 16.62 1.49 -14.81
CA LYS A 160 17.74 2.20 -15.48
C LYS A 160 17.81 1.87 -16.97
N GLU A 161 17.55 0.60 -17.33
CA GLU A 161 17.54 0.15 -18.72
C GLU A 161 16.28 0.56 -19.47
N ARG A 162 15.14 0.71 -18.75
CA ARG A 162 13.81 0.99 -19.31
C ARG A 162 13.11 2.12 -18.54
N PRO A 163 13.47 3.38 -18.76
CA PRO A 163 12.95 4.52 -17.98
C PRO A 163 11.44 4.70 -18.08
N ALA A 164 10.79 4.25 -19.16
CA ALA A 164 9.34 4.27 -19.30
C ALA A 164 8.64 3.43 -18.23
N LEU A 165 9.22 2.31 -17.80
CA LEU A 165 8.66 1.48 -16.74
C LEU A 165 8.71 2.18 -15.37
N LYS A 166 9.71 3.03 -15.15
CA LYS A 166 9.77 3.88 -13.96
C LYS A 166 8.58 4.84 -13.90
N ILE A 167 8.28 5.51 -15.00
CA ILE A 167 7.13 6.41 -15.10
C ILE A 167 5.84 5.63 -14.86
N LEU A 168 5.69 4.47 -15.50
CA LEU A 168 4.53 3.60 -15.33
C LEU A 168 4.32 3.20 -13.85
N ALA A 169 5.39 2.83 -13.14
CA ALA A 169 5.30 2.47 -11.73
C ALA A 169 4.79 3.63 -10.86
N TRP A 170 5.26 4.86 -11.10
CA TRP A 170 4.79 6.05 -10.39
C TRP A 170 3.36 6.44 -10.74
N VAL A 171 2.99 6.34 -12.03
CA VAL A 171 1.60 6.59 -12.47
C VAL A 171 0.66 5.57 -11.83
N TRP A 172 1.06 4.30 -11.78
CA TRP A 172 0.25 3.26 -11.14
C TRP A 172 0.12 3.49 -9.64
N ALA A 173 1.21 3.81 -8.94
CA ALA A 173 1.17 4.15 -7.51
C ALA A 173 0.27 5.38 -7.24
N ALA A 174 0.38 6.43 -8.06
CA ALA A 174 -0.48 7.61 -7.95
C ALA A 174 -1.95 7.28 -8.17
N LEU A 175 -2.26 6.41 -9.14
CA LEU A 175 -3.61 5.97 -9.42
C LEU A 175 -4.20 5.14 -8.26
N ILE A 176 -3.39 4.28 -7.62
CA ILE A 176 -3.80 3.58 -6.39
C ILE A 176 -4.07 4.59 -5.27
N CYS A 177 -3.18 5.55 -5.02
CA CYS A 177 -3.40 6.57 -4.00
C CYS A 177 -4.69 7.37 -4.26
N ALA A 178 -4.93 7.81 -5.50
CA ALA A 178 -6.18 8.48 -5.86
C ALA A 178 -7.40 7.58 -5.63
N SER A 179 -7.28 6.29 -5.98
CA SER A 179 -8.40 5.34 -5.84
C SER A 179 -8.85 5.17 -4.39
N THR A 180 -7.94 5.24 -3.42
CA THR A 180 -8.31 5.12 -2.00
C THR A 180 -9.25 6.25 -1.55
N VAL A 181 -9.08 7.45 -2.11
CA VAL A 181 -9.92 8.63 -1.79
C VAL A 181 -11.24 8.60 -2.55
N PHE A 182 -11.22 8.27 -3.86
CA PHE A 182 -12.45 8.18 -4.66
C PHE A 182 -13.36 7.03 -4.23
N THR A 183 -12.81 5.95 -3.69
CA THR A 183 -13.59 4.84 -3.10
C THR A 183 -14.00 5.09 -1.64
N LYS A 184 -13.63 6.25 -1.07
CA LYS A 184 -13.89 6.60 0.33
C LYS A 184 -13.33 5.57 1.33
N GLN A 185 -12.25 4.90 0.97
CA GLN A 185 -11.51 4.00 1.87
C GLN A 185 -10.51 4.77 2.74
N HIS A 186 -10.07 5.94 2.28
CA HIS A 186 -9.14 6.81 2.99
C HIS A 186 -9.49 8.28 2.81
N SER A 187 -9.21 9.09 3.85
CA SER A 187 -9.15 10.54 3.77
C SER A 187 -7.87 10.98 3.03
N ILE A 188 -7.89 12.20 2.51
CA ILE A 188 -6.67 12.82 1.97
C ILE A 188 -5.56 12.93 3.04
N ILE A 189 -5.92 13.06 4.32
CA ILE A 189 -4.98 13.05 5.44
C ILE A 189 -4.25 11.71 5.51
N ASP A 190 -4.96 10.60 5.37
CA ASP A 190 -4.38 9.25 5.41
C ASP A 190 -3.37 9.05 4.27
N VAL A 191 -3.71 9.57 3.08
CA VAL A 191 -2.82 9.55 1.90
C VAL A 191 -1.53 10.31 2.19
N VAL A 192 -1.65 11.55 2.67
CA VAL A 192 -0.47 12.40 2.98
C VAL A 192 0.39 11.75 4.06
N CYS A 193 -0.22 11.23 5.13
CA CYS A 193 0.50 10.54 6.20
C CYS A 193 1.19 9.26 5.69
N GLY A 194 0.49 8.46 4.87
CA GLY A 194 1.07 7.26 4.27
C GLY A 194 2.27 7.54 3.37
N LEU A 195 2.16 8.57 2.53
CA LEU A 195 3.29 9.03 1.70
C LEU A 195 4.45 9.56 2.57
N ALA A 196 4.16 10.33 3.63
CA ALA A 196 5.20 10.80 4.55
C ALA A 196 5.96 9.63 5.19
N VAL A 197 5.26 8.58 5.66
CA VAL A 197 5.88 7.36 6.18
C VAL A 197 6.76 6.68 5.13
N ALA A 198 6.33 6.59 3.87
CA ALA A 198 7.14 5.99 2.80
C ALA A 198 8.45 6.74 2.59
N PHE A 199 8.43 8.09 2.64
CA PHE A 199 9.61 8.90 2.34
C PHE A 199 10.56 9.10 3.52
N VAL A 200 10.14 8.90 4.76
CA VAL A 200 11.02 9.00 5.96
C VAL A 200 12.21 8.03 5.86
N TRP A 201 12.01 6.84 5.34
CA TRP A 201 13.06 5.82 5.23
C TRP A 201 14.00 6.00 4.04
N VAL A 202 13.64 6.83 3.06
CA VAL A 202 14.45 7.05 1.85
C VAL A 202 15.88 7.48 2.15
N PRO A 203 16.12 8.50 3.02
CA PRO A 203 17.47 8.93 3.33
C PRO A 203 18.33 7.85 3.98
N VAL A 204 17.71 6.98 4.77
CA VAL A 204 18.42 5.93 5.53
C VAL A 204 18.80 4.77 4.60
N VAL A 205 17.84 4.27 3.79
CA VAL A 205 18.02 3.05 3.00
C VAL A 205 18.70 3.32 1.65
N TYR A 206 18.45 4.49 1.04
CA TYR A 206 18.92 4.78 -0.32
C TYR A 206 20.16 5.69 -0.37
N ARG A 207 20.51 6.44 0.69
CA ARG A 207 21.77 7.22 0.75
C ARG A 207 22.99 6.38 1.00
N SER A 208 22.90 5.22 1.64
CA SER A 208 24.04 4.34 1.93
C SER A 208 24.66 3.69 0.67
N ALA A 209 24.17 3.96 -0.52
CA ALA A 209 24.69 3.43 -1.77
C ALA A 209 25.77 4.31 -2.45
N LYS A 210 26.26 5.35 -1.76
CA LYS A 210 27.41 6.15 -2.24
C LYS A 210 28.68 5.72 -1.51
N LYS A 211 29.12 4.48 -1.74
CA LYS A 211 30.50 4.03 -1.55
C LYS A 211 30.90 3.09 -2.66
#